data_fa68c2d4fd749f4520ea8209036ac025
#
_entry.id   fa68c2d4fd749f4520ea8209036ac025
#
_cell.length_a   1.000
_cell.length_b   1.000
_cell.length_c   1.000
_cell.angle_alpha   90.00
_cell.angle_beta   90.00
_cell.angle_gamma   90.00
#
_symmetry.space_group_name_H-M   'P 1'
#
loop_
_entity.id
_entity.type
_entity.pdbx_description
1 polymer ?
#
loop_
_entity_poly.entity_id
_entity_poly.type
_entity_poly.pdbx_seq_one_letter_code
_entity_poly.pdbx_strand_id
1 'polypeptide(L)'
;VPAEAALSSRGCSYCLSTPLSTWCDRWFGFSDAEVQALLNHAGREEYLDDAREWLEGYRFGRAYCSSPERVIGFLDRGCTAPVRADLYGYADCLSRVVAGWNLDRLSVLFDLLEAHGCAEVPLCLGAAEPDVSPDDGMWTALYLSGFLTTDMTEEPEHGDRLRALRLPNKELRQALRLVIVEWFECAAEDIRDVDAFR
;
A
#
# COMPACT_ATOMS: atom_id res chain seq x y z
N VAL A 1 16.26 -21.49 4.44
CA VAL A 1 15.45 -21.81 5.65
C VAL A 1 14.90 -20.47 6.11
N PRO A 2 13.57 -20.22 6.09
CA PRO A 2 13.04 -18.95 6.54
C PRO A 2 13.41 -18.74 8.01
N ALA A 3 13.76 -17.50 8.37
CA ALA A 3 14.04 -17.11 9.74
C ALA A 3 12.75 -17.24 10.55
N GLU A 4 12.57 -18.36 11.23
CA GLU A 4 11.51 -18.57 12.18
C GLU A 4 11.74 -17.70 13.41
N ALA A 5 11.13 -16.53 13.46
CA ALA A 5 11.00 -15.79 14.70
C ALA A 5 9.96 -16.51 15.57
N ALA A 6 10.41 -17.50 16.35
CA ALA A 6 9.57 -18.20 17.29
C ALA A 6 9.26 -17.30 18.49
N LEU A 7 8.07 -16.74 18.54
CA LEU A 7 7.50 -16.18 19.76
C LEU A 7 7.02 -17.31 20.65
N SER A 8 7.86 -17.72 21.61
CA SER A 8 7.49 -18.71 22.62
C SER A 8 6.76 -18.03 23.76
N SER A 9 5.44 -18.15 23.81
CA SER A 9 4.69 -17.96 25.02
C SER A 9 3.82 -19.20 25.29
N ARG A 10 4.13 -19.91 26.36
CA ARG A 10 3.36 -21.04 26.92
C ARG A 10 3.17 -22.24 25.97
N GLY A 11 4.25 -22.71 25.32
CA GLY A 11 4.24 -24.00 24.61
C GLY A 11 3.58 -24.00 23.23
N CYS A 12 3.19 -22.86 22.68
CA CYS A 12 2.79 -22.73 21.28
C CYS A 12 3.89 -22.03 20.49
N SER A 13 4.43 -22.67 19.47
CA SER A 13 5.28 -22.02 18.46
C SER A 13 4.37 -21.34 17.44
N TYR A 14 4.43 -20.02 17.37
CA TYR A 14 3.79 -19.25 16.29
C TYR A 14 4.84 -18.94 15.24
N CYS A 15 4.58 -19.34 13.99
CA CYS A 15 5.32 -18.82 12.83
C CYS A 15 4.70 -17.49 12.42
N LEU A 16 5.44 -16.40 12.55
CA LEU A 16 5.06 -15.11 11.94
C LEU A 16 5.46 -15.17 10.48
N SER A 17 4.48 -15.10 9.57
CA SER A 17 4.71 -14.96 8.15
C SER A 17 4.60 -13.49 7.78
N THR A 18 5.61 -12.95 7.12
CA THR A 18 5.59 -11.59 6.57
C THR A 18 4.97 -11.59 5.18
N PRO A 19 4.52 -10.45 4.64
CA PRO A 19 4.05 -10.36 3.26
C PRO A 19 5.13 -10.74 2.22
N LEU A 20 6.41 -10.79 2.59
CA LEU A 20 7.51 -11.25 1.74
C LEU A 20 7.63 -12.78 1.68
N SER A 21 7.02 -13.49 2.63
CA SER A 21 7.06 -14.95 2.69
C SER A 21 6.36 -15.58 1.50
N THR A 22 6.95 -16.64 0.96
CA THR A 22 6.35 -17.43 -0.12
C THR A 22 5.36 -18.48 0.38
N TRP A 23 5.22 -18.62 1.72
CA TRP A 23 4.26 -19.53 2.32
C TRP A 23 2.87 -18.89 2.26
N CYS A 24 1.92 -19.58 1.64
CA CYS A 24 0.55 -19.08 1.43
C CYS A 24 0.43 -17.79 0.60
N ASP A 25 1.43 -17.40 -0.16
CA ASP A 25 1.46 -16.15 -0.94
C ASP A 25 0.29 -16.00 -1.93
N ARG A 26 -0.31 -17.09 -2.38
CA ARG A 26 -1.44 -17.12 -3.32
C ARG A 26 -2.82 -16.99 -2.67
N TRP A 27 -2.89 -16.86 -1.34
CA TRP A 27 -4.17 -16.90 -0.61
C TRP A 27 -4.62 -15.54 -0.07
N PHE A 28 -3.85 -14.48 -0.35
CA PHE A 28 -4.12 -13.14 0.19
C PHE A 28 -4.99 -12.25 -0.70
N GLY A 29 -5.34 -12.71 -1.90
CA GLY A 29 -6.16 -11.94 -2.85
C GLY A 29 -6.52 -12.76 -4.08
N PHE A 30 -7.21 -12.12 -5.02
CA PHE A 30 -7.52 -12.74 -6.30
C PHE A 30 -6.32 -12.65 -7.25
N SER A 31 -5.96 -13.77 -7.86
CA SER A 31 -5.02 -13.83 -8.97
C SER A 31 -5.64 -13.21 -10.23
N ASP A 32 -4.81 -12.83 -11.21
CA ASP A 32 -5.28 -12.34 -12.52
C ASP A 32 -6.27 -13.31 -13.19
N ALA A 33 -5.99 -14.63 -13.11
CA ALA A 33 -6.88 -15.65 -13.66
C ALA A 33 -8.25 -15.71 -12.97
N GLU A 34 -8.30 -15.47 -11.66
CA GLU A 34 -9.58 -15.42 -10.92
C GLU A 34 -10.34 -14.13 -11.23
N VAL A 35 -9.66 -13.00 -11.35
CA VAL A 35 -10.28 -11.73 -11.80
C VAL A 35 -10.86 -11.89 -13.20
N GLN A 36 -10.11 -12.48 -14.12
CA GLN A 36 -10.60 -12.77 -15.47
C GLN A 36 -11.83 -13.69 -15.46
N ALA A 37 -11.81 -14.73 -14.62
CA ALA A 37 -12.95 -15.65 -14.52
C ALA A 37 -14.20 -14.95 -13.96
N LEU A 38 -14.04 -14.05 -13.00
CA LEU A 38 -15.13 -13.24 -12.44
C LEU A 38 -15.73 -12.29 -13.50
N LEU A 39 -14.87 -11.58 -14.24
CA LEU A 39 -15.30 -10.70 -15.33
C LEU A 39 -16.04 -11.48 -16.43
N ASN A 40 -15.51 -12.63 -16.85
CA ASN A 40 -16.17 -13.48 -17.83
C ASN A 40 -17.55 -13.96 -17.33
N HIS A 41 -17.64 -14.36 -16.07
CA HIS A 41 -18.92 -14.77 -15.47
C HIS A 41 -19.94 -13.63 -15.42
N ALA A 42 -19.48 -12.41 -15.24
CA ALA A 42 -20.31 -11.20 -15.25
C ALA A 42 -20.61 -10.68 -16.67
N GLY A 43 -20.05 -11.28 -17.73
CA GLY A 43 -20.16 -10.78 -19.10
C GLY A 43 -19.48 -9.41 -19.29
N ARG A 44 -18.32 -9.25 -18.71
CA ARG A 44 -17.53 -7.99 -18.63
C ARG A 44 -16.05 -8.24 -18.97
N GLU A 45 -15.75 -9.22 -19.81
CA GLU A 45 -14.38 -9.61 -20.19
C GLU A 45 -13.60 -8.49 -20.85
N GLU A 46 -14.26 -7.53 -21.49
CA GLU A 46 -13.65 -6.38 -22.14
C GLU A 46 -12.96 -5.41 -21.13
N TYR A 47 -13.30 -5.49 -19.83
CA TYR A 47 -12.75 -4.63 -18.78
C TYR A 47 -11.55 -5.22 -18.04
N LEU A 48 -10.95 -6.31 -18.55
CA LEU A 48 -9.83 -6.96 -17.86
C LEU A 48 -8.60 -6.04 -17.74
N ASP A 49 -8.28 -5.30 -18.78
CA ASP A 49 -7.14 -4.39 -18.75
C ASP A 49 -7.38 -3.20 -17.81
N ASP A 50 -8.61 -2.70 -17.74
CA ASP A 50 -9.01 -1.69 -16.77
C ASP A 50 -8.89 -2.23 -15.34
N ALA A 51 -9.37 -3.46 -15.09
CA ALA A 51 -9.25 -4.09 -13.78
C ALA A 51 -7.79 -4.25 -13.35
N ARG A 52 -6.90 -4.64 -14.25
CA ARG A 52 -5.46 -4.72 -14.00
C ARG A 52 -4.87 -3.37 -13.64
N GLU A 53 -5.16 -2.33 -14.42
CA GLU A 53 -4.63 -0.98 -14.18
C GLU A 53 -5.09 -0.41 -12.83
N TRP A 54 -6.36 -0.63 -12.47
CA TRP A 54 -6.96 -0.04 -11.29
C TRP A 54 -6.72 -0.83 -10.01
N LEU A 55 -6.64 -2.16 -10.06
CA LEU A 55 -6.79 -3.02 -8.89
C LEU A 55 -5.60 -3.93 -8.62
N GLU A 56 -4.85 -4.33 -9.67
CA GLU A 56 -3.74 -5.24 -9.54
C GLU A 56 -2.50 -4.54 -8.97
N GLY A 57 -1.56 -5.33 -8.48
CA GLY A 57 -0.22 -4.84 -8.14
C GLY A 57 0.18 -5.06 -6.70
N TYR A 58 -0.69 -5.61 -5.86
CA TYR A 58 -0.28 -6.11 -4.55
C TYR A 58 0.59 -7.35 -4.72
N ARG A 59 1.65 -7.42 -3.95
CA ARG A 59 2.55 -8.56 -3.99
C ARG A 59 2.70 -9.19 -2.62
N PHE A 60 2.50 -10.50 -2.57
CA PHE A 60 2.77 -11.36 -1.42
C PHE A 60 3.72 -12.46 -1.87
N GLY A 61 4.91 -12.50 -1.28
CA GLY A 61 5.94 -13.43 -1.71
C GLY A 61 6.24 -13.33 -3.22
N ARG A 62 5.88 -14.35 -3.98
CA ARG A 62 6.03 -14.41 -5.44
C ARG A 62 4.74 -14.12 -6.21
N ALA A 63 3.60 -14.06 -5.51
CA ALA A 63 2.31 -13.88 -6.14
C ALA A 63 1.92 -12.41 -6.25
N TYR A 64 1.40 -12.03 -7.42
CA TYR A 64 0.66 -10.80 -7.58
C TYR A 64 -0.82 -11.07 -7.39
N CYS A 65 -1.52 -10.16 -6.74
CA CYS A 65 -2.94 -10.28 -6.50
C CYS A 65 -3.65 -8.93 -6.50
N SER A 66 -4.97 -9.01 -6.61
CA SER A 66 -5.90 -7.89 -6.44
C SER A 66 -6.72 -8.08 -5.16
N SER A 67 -7.07 -6.98 -4.51
CA SER A 67 -7.95 -7.02 -3.34
C SER A 67 -9.34 -7.55 -3.72
N PRO A 68 -9.86 -8.61 -3.07
CA PRO A 68 -11.18 -9.15 -3.36
C PRO A 68 -12.29 -8.12 -3.21
N GLU A 69 -12.25 -7.30 -2.16
CA GLU A 69 -13.22 -6.23 -1.93
C GLU A 69 -13.25 -5.24 -3.10
N ARG A 70 -12.07 -4.87 -3.62
CA ARG A 70 -11.96 -3.90 -4.72
C ARG A 70 -12.41 -4.48 -6.04
N VAL A 71 -12.12 -5.74 -6.32
CA VAL A 71 -12.59 -6.43 -7.52
C VAL A 71 -14.12 -6.52 -7.52
N ILE A 72 -14.74 -6.90 -6.39
CA ILE A 72 -16.19 -6.95 -6.26
C ILE A 72 -16.78 -5.54 -6.41
N GLY A 73 -16.23 -4.53 -5.74
CA GLY A 73 -16.68 -3.15 -5.88
C GLY A 73 -16.53 -2.58 -7.29
N PHE A 74 -15.52 -2.99 -8.04
CA PHE A 74 -15.35 -2.62 -9.44
C PHE A 74 -16.46 -3.23 -10.31
N LEU A 75 -16.78 -4.50 -10.13
CA LEU A 75 -17.90 -5.17 -10.78
C LEU A 75 -19.25 -4.53 -10.45
N ASP A 76 -19.50 -4.24 -9.18
CA ASP A 76 -20.76 -3.62 -8.72
C ASP A 76 -20.97 -2.21 -9.31
N ARG A 77 -19.89 -1.47 -9.55
CA ARG A 77 -19.94 -0.16 -10.23
C ARG A 77 -20.05 -0.27 -11.76
N GLY A 78 -20.22 -1.47 -12.30
CA GLY A 78 -20.28 -1.68 -13.75
C GLY A 78 -18.93 -1.53 -14.44
N CYS A 79 -17.84 -1.91 -13.77
CA CYS A 79 -16.46 -1.85 -14.26
C CYS A 79 -15.97 -0.42 -14.56
N THR A 80 -16.43 0.55 -13.79
CA THR A 80 -15.97 1.94 -13.91
C THR A 80 -14.90 2.27 -12.88
N ALA A 81 -14.07 3.26 -13.22
CA ALA A 81 -13.08 3.79 -12.29
C ALA A 81 -13.73 4.24 -10.97
N PRO A 82 -13.03 4.09 -9.83
CA PRO A 82 -13.55 4.57 -8.55
C PRO A 82 -13.75 6.09 -8.58
N VAL A 83 -14.87 6.55 -8.05
CA VAL A 83 -15.13 7.98 -7.86
C VAL A 83 -14.47 8.46 -6.56
N ARG A 84 -14.34 9.79 -6.42
CA ARG A 84 -13.70 10.40 -5.23
C ARG A 84 -14.26 9.85 -3.90
N ALA A 85 -15.56 9.60 -3.82
CA ALA A 85 -16.20 9.05 -2.63
C ALA A 85 -15.68 7.66 -2.24
N ASP A 86 -15.33 6.83 -3.21
CA ASP A 86 -14.79 5.48 -2.96
C ASP A 86 -13.36 5.52 -2.38
N LEU A 87 -12.66 6.64 -2.61
CA LEU A 87 -11.27 6.83 -2.18
C LEU A 87 -11.16 7.50 -0.79
N TYR A 88 -12.26 8.01 -0.23
CA TYR A 88 -12.24 8.73 1.06
C TYR A 88 -11.67 7.90 2.21
N GLY A 89 -11.99 6.62 2.28
CA GLY A 89 -11.45 5.74 3.33
C GLY A 89 -9.93 5.65 3.31
N TYR A 90 -9.34 5.61 2.12
CA TYR A 90 -7.90 5.65 1.95
C TYR A 90 -7.32 7.03 2.25
N ALA A 91 -7.96 8.08 1.74
CA ALA A 91 -7.52 9.45 1.94
C ALA A 91 -7.51 9.83 3.42
N ASP A 92 -8.53 9.46 4.20
CA ASP A 92 -8.58 9.71 5.64
C ASP A 92 -7.46 8.97 6.40
N CYS A 93 -7.19 7.72 6.07
CA CYS A 93 -6.07 6.98 6.67
C CYS A 93 -4.71 7.60 6.31
N LEU A 94 -4.50 7.93 5.04
CA LEU A 94 -3.25 8.53 4.57
C LEU A 94 -3.03 9.92 5.16
N SER A 95 -4.07 10.76 5.22
CA SER A 95 -3.94 12.13 5.76
C SER A 95 -3.54 12.14 7.23
N ARG A 96 -4.03 11.19 8.04
CA ARG A 96 -3.59 11.02 9.43
C ARG A 96 -2.12 10.66 9.55
N VAL A 97 -1.61 9.84 8.63
CA VAL A 97 -0.20 9.44 8.58
C VAL A 97 0.67 10.62 8.13
N VAL A 98 0.23 11.35 7.11
CA VAL A 98 0.98 12.44 6.47
C VAL A 98 0.96 13.73 7.29
N ALA A 99 -0.05 13.96 8.14
CA ALA A 99 -0.23 15.20 8.89
C ALA A 99 0.97 15.62 9.78
N GLY A 100 1.80 14.68 10.18
CA GLY A 100 3.02 14.93 10.97
C GLY A 100 4.32 15.00 10.15
N TRP A 101 4.24 15.03 8.82
CA TRP A 101 5.41 14.88 7.97
C TRP A 101 6.10 16.23 7.69
N ASN A 102 7.42 16.17 7.57
CA ASN A 102 8.23 17.26 7.09
C ASN A 102 8.34 17.23 5.54
N LEU A 103 8.93 18.28 4.97
CA LEU A 103 9.10 18.41 3.51
C LEU A 103 9.93 17.29 2.88
N ASP A 104 10.91 16.75 3.61
CA ASP A 104 11.77 15.67 3.09
C ASP A 104 10.96 14.39 2.87
N ARG A 105 10.04 14.07 3.77
CA ARG A 105 9.15 12.91 3.63
C ARG A 105 8.09 13.12 2.55
N LEU A 106 7.60 14.34 2.43
CA LEU A 106 6.68 14.68 1.35
C LEU A 106 7.34 14.52 -0.02
N SER A 107 8.64 14.82 -0.16
CA SER A 107 9.36 14.60 -1.41
C SER A 107 9.34 13.12 -1.83
N VAL A 108 9.49 12.19 -0.88
CA VAL A 108 9.39 10.75 -1.14
C VAL A 108 8.00 10.36 -1.66
N LEU A 109 6.93 10.99 -1.15
CA LEU A 109 5.58 10.75 -1.70
C LEU A 109 5.42 11.23 -3.14
N PHE A 110 6.07 12.33 -3.52
CA PHE A 110 6.07 12.79 -4.91
C PHE A 110 6.79 11.81 -5.83
N ASP A 111 7.92 11.25 -5.38
CA ASP A 111 8.63 10.20 -6.14
C ASP A 111 7.73 8.97 -6.36
N LEU A 112 6.94 8.58 -5.35
CA LEU A 112 5.96 7.48 -5.46
C LEU A 112 4.81 7.77 -6.43
N LEU A 113 4.48 9.06 -6.68
CA LEU A 113 3.41 9.46 -7.61
C LEU A 113 3.80 9.38 -9.07
N GLU A 114 5.08 9.30 -9.39
CA GLU A 114 5.53 9.12 -10.76
C GLU A 114 5.01 7.80 -11.35
N ALA A 115 5.00 7.68 -12.67
CA ALA A 115 4.35 6.56 -13.38
C ALA A 115 4.91 5.19 -12.96
N HIS A 116 6.23 5.13 -12.67
CA HIS A 116 6.93 3.95 -12.16
C HIS A 116 7.73 4.31 -10.90
N GLY A 117 7.19 5.28 -10.13
CA GLY A 117 7.86 5.78 -8.95
C GLY A 117 8.04 4.71 -7.89
N CYS A 118 9.25 4.63 -7.37
CA CYS A 118 9.59 3.83 -6.20
C CYS A 118 10.46 4.67 -5.27
N ALA A 119 10.39 4.36 -3.99
CA ALA A 119 11.21 4.99 -2.98
C ALA A 119 11.91 3.93 -2.13
N GLU A 120 13.19 4.09 -1.89
CA GLU A 120 13.93 3.24 -0.97
C GLU A 120 13.71 3.73 0.45
N VAL A 121 12.98 2.95 1.23
CA VAL A 121 12.64 3.29 2.61
C VAL A 121 12.89 2.10 3.53
N PRO A 122 13.18 2.36 4.82
CA PRO A 122 13.40 1.29 5.78
C PRO A 122 12.09 0.57 6.12
N LEU A 123 12.10 -0.76 6.08
CA LEU A 123 11.03 -1.63 6.55
C LEU A 123 11.48 -2.46 7.75
N CYS A 124 10.68 -2.46 8.80
CA CYS A 124 10.89 -3.19 10.04
C CYS A 124 9.81 -4.28 10.17
N LEU A 125 10.03 -5.45 9.61
CA LEU A 125 9.08 -6.57 9.62
C LEU A 125 9.34 -7.59 10.74
N GLY A 126 10.42 -7.44 11.49
CA GLY A 126 10.82 -8.33 12.58
C GLY A 126 10.08 -8.03 13.89
N ALA A 127 9.65 -9.08 14.59
CA ALA A 127 8.99 -8.96 15.90
C ALA A 127 9.91 -8.51 17.05
N ALA A 128 11.21 -8.41 16.83
CA ALA A 128 12.24 -8.22 17.85
C ALA A 128 13.18 -7.04 17.60
N GLU A 129 12.73 -5.99 16.91
CA GLU A 129 13.56 -4.80 16.68
C GLU A 129 13.28 -3.74 17.75
N PRO A 130 14.16 -3.60 18.77
CA PRO A 130 13.93 -2.69 19.88
C PRO A 130 14.11 -1.19 19.55
N ASP A 131 14.72 -0.87 18.41
CA ASP A 131 15.06 0.49 18.00
C ASP A 131 14.46 0.87 16.63
N VAL A 132 13.14 0.68 16.47
CA VAL A 132 12.45 1.22 15.31
C VAL A 132 12.21 2.70 15.51
N SER A 133 12.80 3.55 14.65
CA SER A 133 12.46 4.96 14.69
C SER A 133 10.98 5.17 14.37
N PRO A 134 10.31 6.22 14.89
CA PRO A 134 8.93 6.50 14.52
C PRO A 134 8.74 6.61 13.00
N ASP A 135 9.77 7.01 12.28
CA ASP A 135 9.79 7.17 10.83
C ASP A 135 9.80 5.84 10.10
N ASP A 136 10.62 4.89 10.54
CA ASP A 136 10.69 3.54 9.98
C ASP A 136 9.38 2.78 10.24
N GLY A 137 8.82 2.96 11.43
CA GLY A 137 7.53 2.39 11.81
C GLY A 137 6.38 2.83 10.90
N MET A 138 6.42 4.04 10.40
CA MET A 138 5.40 4.59 9.54
C MET A 138 5.43 3.98 8.13
N TRP A 139 6.60 3.85 7.50
CA TRP A 139 6.72 3.17 6.21
C TRP A 139 6.29 1.72 6.31
N THR A 140 6.65 1.07 7.42
CA THR A 140 6.19 -0.29 7.73
C THR A 140 4.67 -0.37 7.87
N ALA A 141 4.04 0.61 8.54
CA ALA A 141 2.59 0.67 8.68
C ALA A 141 1.90 0.86 7.31
N LEU A 142 2.40 1.73 6.45
CA LEU A 142 1.89 1.93 5.09
C LEU A 142 2.01 0.67 4.23
N TYR A 143 3.11 -0.07 4.36
CA TYR A 143 3.30 -1.33 3.67
C TYR A 143 2.36 -2.42 4.20
N LEU A 144 2.27 -2.61 5.51
CA LEU A 144 1.42 -3.64 6.13
C LEU A 144 -0.07 -3.36 5.96
N SER A 145 -0.48 -2.09 5.85
CA SER A 145 -1.86 -1.71 5.57
C SER A 145 -2.23 -1.75 4.07
N GLY A 146 -1.28 -2.10 3.19
CA GLY A 146 -1.50 -2.25 1.76
C GLY A 146 -1.50 -0.95 0.97
N PHE A 147 -1.07 0.19 1.54
CA PHE A 147 -0.88 1.41 0.77
C PHE A 147 0.35 1.35 -0.13
N LEU A 148 1.36 0.62 0.28
CA LEU A 148 2.58 0.40 -0.47
C LEU A 148 2.80 -1.10 -0.71
N THR A 149 3.55 -1.43 -1.75
CA THR A 149 3.98 -2.77 -2.07
C THR A 149 5.46 -2.76 -2.49
N THR A 150 6.07 -3.92 -2.61
CA THR A 150 7.45 -4.07 -3.08
C THR A 150 7.53 -5.17 -4.13
N ASP A 151 8.44 -5.03 -5.08
CA ASP A 151 8.75 -6.09 -6.06
C ASP A 151 9.89 -7.02 -5.60
N MET A 152 10.42 -6.78 -4.40
CA MET A 152 11.45 -7.64 -3.82
C MET A 152 10.83 -8.92 -3.26
N THR A 153 11.45 -10.06 -3.58
CA THR A 153 10.98 -11.41 -3.18
C THR A 153 11.74 -11.99 -2.02
N GLU A 154 12.86 -11.39 -1.65
CA GLU A 154 13.75 -11.99 -0.65
C GLU A 154 13.66 -11.23 0.66
N GLU A 155 13.59 -11.99 1.75
CA GLU A 155 13.83 -11.40 3.05
C GLU A 155 15.26 -10.86 3.10
N PRO A 156 15.47 -9.69 3.71
CA PRO A 156 16.79 -9.10 3.76
C PRO A 156 17.78 -10.00 4.48
N GLU A 157 18.99 -10.06 3.99
CA GLU A 157 20.11 -10.50 4.80
C GLU A 157 20.18 -9.61 6.07
N HIS A 158 20.63 -10.20 7.18
CA HIS A 158 20.71 -9.51 8.46
C HIS A 158 21.31 -8.10 8.33
N GLY A 159 20.53 -7.07 8.60
CA GLY A 159 20.97 -5.67 8.69
C GLY A 159 20.53 -4.74 7.57
N ASP A 160 20.10 -5.23 6.41
CA ASP A 160 19.59 -4.37 5.35
C ASP A 160 18.08 -4.17 5.49
N ARG A 161 17.66 -2.97 5.90
CA ARG A 161 16.25 -2.57 6.08
C ARG A 161 15.67 -1.86 4.87
N LEU A 162 16.50 -1.35 3.95
CA LEU A 162 16.02 -0.57 2.81
C LEU A 162 15.28 -1.45 1.81
N ARG A 163 14.11 -0.99 1.42
CA ARG A 163 13.25 -1.62 0.41
C ARG A 163 12.74 -0.61 -0.58
N ALA A 164 12.80 -0.97 -1.85
CA ALA A 164 12.14 -0.23 -2.88
C ALA A 164 10.63 -0.48 -2.79
N LEU A 165 9.89 0.51 -2.29
CA LEU A 165 8.43 0.49 -2.20
C LEU A 165 7.83 1.31 -3.31
N ARG A 166 6.64 0.91 -3.77
CA ARG A 166 5.84 1.62 -4.77
C ARG A 166 4.35 1.56 -4.43
N LEU A 167 3.58 2.40 -5.07
CA LEU A 167 2.12 2.29 -5.05
C LEU A 167 1.71 1.06 -5.88
N PRO A 168 0.83 0.18 -5.35
CA PRO A 168 0.46 -1.04 -6.05
C PRO A 168 -0.30 -0.77 -7.35
N ASN A 169 -1.21 0.21 -7.38
CA ASN A 169 -2.13 0.40 -8.48
C ASN A 169 -2.56 1.87 -8.65
N LYS A 170 -3.36 2.11 -9.68
CA LYS A 170 -3.88 3.45 -10.02
C LYS A 170 -4.86 3.99 -8.99
N GLU A 171 -5.64 3.11 -8.33
CA GLU A 171 -6.59 3.52 -7.30
C GLU A 171 -5.87 4.20 -6.13
N LEU A 172 -4.83 3.57 -5.58
CA LEU A 172 -4.06 4.14 -4.48
C LEU A 172 -3.22 5.36 -4.90
N ARG A 173 -2.77 5.39 -6.15
CA ARG A 173 -2.12 6.58 -6.70
C ARG A 173 -3.07 7.78 -6.73
N GLN A 174 -4.33 7.58 -7.09
CA GLN A 174 -5.34 8.64 -7.03
C GLN A 174 -5.67 9.05 -5.61
N ALA A 175 -5.80 8.09 -4.68
CA ALA A 175 -6.02 8.39 -3.28
C ALA A 175 -4.90 9.26 -2.70
N LEU A 176 -3.65 8.92 -2.98
CA LEU A 176 -2.50 9.70 -2.53
C LEU A 176 -2.48 11.11 -3.12
N ARG A 177 -2.83 11.26 -4.41
CA ARG A 177 -2.96 12.60 -5.02
C ARG A 177 -3.99 13.47 -4.32
N LEU A 178 -5.14 12.90 -3.94
CA LEU A 178 -6.17 13.63 -3.20
C LEU A 178 -5.63 14.13 -1.86
N VAL A 179 -4.96 13.27 -1.10
CA VAL A 179 -4.37 13.64 0.19
C VAL A 179 -3.37 14.78 0.05
N ILE A 180 -2.50 14.72 -0.94
CA ILE A 180 -1.50 15.76 -1.17
C ILE A 180 -2.18 17.09 -1.54
N VAL A 181 -3.19 17.06 -2.41
CA VAL A 181 -3.95 18.27 -2.77
C VAL A 181 -4.63 18.87 -1.55
N GLU A 182 -5.34 18.08 -0.76
CA GLU A 182 -6.00 18.52 0.48
C GLU A 182 -4.99 19.09 1.49
N TRP A 183 -3.83 18.47 1.63
CA TRP A 183 -2.77 18.98 2.50
C TRP A 183 -2.28 20.37 2.07
N PHE A 184 -2.07 20.59 0.76
CA PHE A 184 -1.67 21.90 0.25
C PHE A 184 -2.78 22.96 0.37
N GLU A 185 -4.04 22.58 0.18
CA GLU A 185 -5.19 23.48 0.37
C GLU A 185 -5.27 23.94 1.84
N CYS A 186 -5.18 23.02 2.81
CA CYS A 186 -5.16 23.36 4.24
C CYS A 186 -3.96 24.25 4.59
N ALA A 187 -2.77 23.93 4.12
CA ALA A 187 -1.58 24.75 4.39
C ALA A 187 -1.69 26.17 3.78
N ALA A 188 -2.34 26.31 2.63
CA ALA A 188 -2.58 27.62 2.01
C ALA A 188 -3.64 28.44 2.75
N GLU A 189 -4.63 27.82 3.38
CA GLU A 189 -5.62 28.47 4.23
C GLU A 189 -4.96 29.00 5.52
N ASP A 190 -4.14 28.21 6.18
CA ASP A 190 -3.39 28.61 7.38
C ASP A 190 -2.52 29.86 7.13
N ILE A 191 -1.89 29.95 5.96
CA ILE A 191 -1.07 31.10 5.57
C ILE A 191 -1.94 32.36 5.39
N ARG A 192 -3.11 32.24 4.78
CA ARG A 192 -4.04 33.38 4.58
C ARG A 192 -4.59 33.91 5.91
N ASP A 193 -4.87 33.02 6.85
CA ASP A 193 -5.35 33.40 8.17
C ASP A 193 -4.28 34.18 8.96
N VAL A 194 -3.00 33.81 8.84
CA VAL A 194 -1.90 34.55 9.46
C VAL A 194 -1.76 35.97 8.88
N ASP A 195 -1.96 36.14 7.57
CA ASP A 195 -1.91 37.46 6.93
C ASP A 195 -3.13 38.35 7.25
N ALA A 196 -4.27 37.76 7.61
CA ALA A 196 -5.47 38.48 8.05
C ALA A 196 -5.34 39.08 9.47
N PHE A 197 -4.35 38.63 10.25
CA PHE A 197 -4.03 39.14 11.61
C PHE A 197 -2.91 40.19 11.63
N ARG A 198 -2.39 40.60 10.50
CA ARG A 198 -1.43 41.72 10.32
C ARG A 198 -2.11 42.97 9.83
#